data_8af5aa0d07f5a4140dc51eddde9aca10
#
_entry.id   8af5aa0d07f5a4140dc51eddde9aca10
#
_cell.length_a   1.000
_cell.length_b   1.000
_cell.length_c   1.000
_cell.angle_alpha   90.00
_cell.angle_beta   90.00
_cell.angle_gamma   90.00
#
_symmetry.space_group_name_H-M   'P 1'
#
loop_
_entity.id
_entity.type
_entity.pdbx_description
1 polymer ?
#
loop_
_entity_poly.entity_id
_entity_poly.type
_entity_poly.pdbx_seq_one_letter_code
_entity_poly.pdbx_strand_id
1 'polypeptide(L)'
;ANAAHNQYLYYQDGANLYAAQYFDSTAHFSIGSTNVTLIQKQDSLSGSFHISSTSSAEQAIHENTQRYPIQPDCMAICMRIEMDSPCADFSLKLRIPDWACARTDSYAGNPAVFQDVCFELNGKQLPVDAKDGFLTIQRNWKNGDELRLILPLCITAVAADDDPDLIAFRFGPIALA
;
A
#
# COMPACT_ATOMS: atom_id res chain seq x y z
N ALA A 1 16.29 -15.53 15.09
CA ALA A 1 15.21 -16.24 14.37
C ALA A 1 14.46 -15.36 13.34
N ASN A 2 15.06 -14.24 12.85
CA ASN A 2 14.36 -13.31 11.95
C ASN A 2 14.74 -13.45 10.46
N ALA A 3 15.53 -14.45 10.09
CA ALA A 3 16.00 -14.61 8.71
C ALA A 3 14.94 -15.09 7.72
N ALA A 4 13.81 -15.65 8.19
CA ALA A 4 12.80 -16.22 7.30
C ALA A 4 11.79 -15.18 6.74
N HIS A 5 11.58 -14.06 7.42
CA HIS A 5 10.60 -13.07 6.99
C HIS A 5 11.02 -12.30 5.72
N ASN A 6 12.31 -12.09 5.51
CA ASN A 6 12.80 -11.37 4.33
C ASN A 6 12.56 -12.12 3.01
N GLN A 7 12.35 -13.43 3.05
CA GLN A 7 12.11 -14.25 1.85
C GLN A 7 10.74 -14.04 1.23
N TYR A 8 9.78 -13.41 1.95
CA TYR A 8 8.41 -13.22 1.48
C TYR A 8 8.04 -11.78 1.19
N LEU A 9 9.02 -10.86 1.25
CA LEU A 9 8.78 -9.44 0.96
C LEU A 9 8.59 -9.22 -0.55
N TYR A 10 9.33 -9.96 -1.34
CA TYR A 10 9.41 -9.79 -2.78
C TYR A 10 9.39 -11.12 -3.50
N TYR A 11 8.84 -11.09 -4.72
CA TYR A 11 8.87 -12.21 -5.64
C TYR A 11 9.23 -11.73 -7.03
N GLN A 12 9.82 -12.61 -7.82
CA GLN A 12 10.11 -12.37 -9.23
C GLN A 12 9.59 -13.53 -10.07
N ASP A 13 8.91 -13.19 -11.16
CA ASP A 13 8.49 -14.13 -12.21
C ASP A 13 8.82 -13.51 -13.58
N GLY A 14 9.96 -13.89 -14.14
CA GLY A 14 10.49 -13.28 -15.35
C GLY A 14 10.71 -11.78 -15.19
N ALA A 15 10.02 -10.98 -15.98
CA ALA A 15 10.03 -9.51 -15.91
C ALA A 15 8.94 -8.93 -14.97
N ASN A 16 8.28 -9.76 -14.16
CA ASN A 16 7.34 -9.28 -13.15
C ASN A 16 8.00 -9.29 -11.77
N LEU A 17 8.07 -8.12 -11.14
CA LEU A 17 8.53 -7.96 -9.77
C LEU A 17 7.32 -7.69 -8.86
N TYR A 18 7.27 -8.37 -7.73
CA TYR A 18 6.18 -8.24 -6.77
C TYR A 18 6.72 -7.71 -5.45
N ALA A 19 6.18 -6.61 -4.96
CA ALA A 19 6.36 -6.16 -3.59
C ALA A 19 5.11 -6.60 -2.79
N ALA A 20 5.27 -7.66 -1.99
CA ALA A 20 4.16 -8.32 -1.31
C ALA A 20 3.97 -7.82 0.13
N GLN A 21 5.01 -7.28 0.74
CA GLN A 21 4.98 -6.72 2.10
C GLN A 21 5.84 -5.46 2.16
N TYR A 22 5.54 -4.60 3.14
CA TYR A 22 6.10 -3.26 3.23
C TYR A 22 6.88 -3.08 4.54
N PHE A 23 8.20 -3.20 4.43
CA PHE A 23 9.17 -2.95 5.51
C PHE A 23 10.38 -2.25 4.92
N ASP A 24 11.11 -1.52 5.72
CA ASP A 24 12.41 -0.97 5.32
C ASP A 24 13.32 -2.08 4.82
N SER A 25 13.65 -2.05 3.55
CA SER A 25 14.38 -3.13 2.89
C SER A 25 14.98 -2.72 1.56
N THR A 26 15.94 -3.49 1.11
CA THR A 26 16.53 -3.40 -0.23
C THR A 26 16.52 -4.79 -0.86
N ALA A 27 16.02 -4.87 -2.09
CA ALA A 27 15.97 -6.11 -2.85
C ALA A 27 16.67 -5.95 -4.19
N HIS A 28 17.35 -7.01 -4.64
CA HIS A 28 18.09 -7.04 -5.89
C HIS A 28 17.47 -8.07 -6.83
N PHE A 29 17.26 -7.66 -8.06
CA PHE A 29 16.66 -8.47 -9.12
C PHE A 29 17.50 -8.39 -10.39
N SER A 30 17.32 -9.38 -11.28
CA SER A 30 17.92 -9.36 -12.61
C SER A 30 16.81 -9.43 -13.65
N ILE A 31 16.73 -8.41 -14.50
CA ILE A 31 15.77 -8.33 -15.61
C ILE A 31 16.57 -8.39 -16.92
N GLY A 32 16.61 -9.58 -17.53
CA GLY A 32 17.50 -9.81 -18.66
C GLY A 32 18.96 -9.61 -18.25
N SER A 33 19.62 -8.63 -18.83
CA SER A 33 21.02 -8.25 -18.51
C SER A 33 21.12 -7.08 -17.52
N THR A 34 19.99 -6.51 -17.08
CA THR A 34 19.96 -5.35 -16.18
C THR A 34 19.78 -5.78 -14.75
N ASN A 35 20.63 -5.28 -13.86
CA ASN A 35 20.44 -5.42 -12.42
C ASN A 35 19.56 -4.27 -11.92
N VAL A 36 18.50 -4.63 -11.21
CA VAL A 36 17.53 -3.71 -10.64
C VAL A 36 17.57 -3.83 -9.13
N THR A 37 17.71 -2.71 -8.45
CA THR A 37 17.64 -2.61 -7.00
C THR A 37 16.40 -1.83 -6.63
N LEU A 38 15.52 -2.43 -5.85
CA LEU A 38 14.35 -1.78 -5.26
C LEU A 38 14.65 -1.46 -3.81
N ILE A 39 14.70 -0.17 -3.48
CA ILE A 39 14.88 0.34 -2.11
C ILE A 39 13.53 0.75 -1.59
N GLN A 40 13.09 0.14 -0.50
CA GLN A 40 11.81 0.41 0.14
C GLN A 40 12.01 1.03 1.51
N LYS A 41 11.25 2.08 1.80
CA LYS A 41 11.17 2.74 3.09
C LYS A 41 9.70 2.88 3.49
N GLN A 42 9.43 2.55 4.73
CA GLN A 42 8.13 2.79 5.33
C GLN A 42 8.20 4.07 6.15
N ASP A 43 7.31 5.01 5.86
CA ASP A 43 7.15 6.22 6.64
C ASP A 43 5.75 6.23 7.28
N SER A 44 5.71 6.39 8.59
CA SER A 44 4.45 6.57 9.31
C SER A 44 4.13 8.06 9.31
N LEU A 45 3.26 8.49 8.42
CA LEU A 45 2.80 9.88 8.39
C LEU A 45 1.90 10.16 9.59
N SER A 46 2.46 10.77 10.62
CA SER A 46 1.70 11.47 11.64
C SER A 46 1.39 12.88 11.15
N GLY A 47 0.23 13.08 10.52
CA GLY A 47 -0.19 14.41 10.09
C GLY A 47 -1.30 14.31 9.06
N SER A 48 -2.34 15.13 9.20
CA SER A 48 -3.48 15.20 8.32
C SER A 48 -3.06 15.26 6.84
N PHE A 49 -3.16 14.14 6.17
CA PHE A 49 -3.15 14.08 4.73
C PHE A 49 -4.51 14.62 4.29
N HIS A 50 -4.56 15.86 3.82
CA HIS A 50 -5.74 16.42 3.19
C HIS A 50 -5.90 15.77 1.81
N ILE A 51 -6.71 14.72 1.73
CA ILE A 51 -7.33 14.36 0.47
C ILE A 51 -8.35 15.45 0.22
N SER A 52 -8.16 16.24 -0.82
CA SER A 52 -9.15 17.20 -1.28
C SER A 52 -10.35 16.43 -1.87
N SER A 53 -11.21 15.89 -0.99
CA SER A 53 -12.53 15.47 -1.40
C SER A 53 -13.40 16.74 -1.49
N THR A 54 -13.89 17.03 -2.66
CA THR A 54 -14.80 18.13 -2.97
C THR A 54 -16.20 17.82 -2.43
N SER A 55 -16.39 17.74 -1.11
CA SER A 55 -17.72 17.83 -0.52
C SER A 55 -17.70 18.72 0.72
N SER A 56 -18.40 19.82 0.61
CA SER A 56 -18.53 20.88 1.62
C SER A 56 -19.26 20.47 2.92
N ALA A 57 -19.67 19.22 3.07
CA ALA A 57 -20.35 18.72 4.26
C ALA A 57 -19.39 18.10 5.30
N GLU A 58 -18.22 17.64 4.89
CA GLU A 58 -17.25 16.99 5.78
C GLU A 58 -16.32 17.98 6.50
N GLN A 59 -16.19 19.20 5.99
CA GLN A 59 -15.38 20.25 6.65
C GLN A 59 -15.94 20.69 8.01
N ALA A 60 -17.25 20.60 8.23
CA ALA A 60 -17.88 21.03 9.48
C ALA A 60 -17.68 20.05 10.65
N ILE A 61 -17.33 18.80 10.38
CA ILE A 61 -17.11 17.77 11.40
C ILE A 61 -15.68 17.81 11.94
N HIS A 62 -14.73 18.34 11.16
CA HIS A 62 -13.31 18.33 11.53
C HIS A 62 -12.87 19.47 12.46
N GLU A 63 -13.65 20.54 12.58
CA GLU A 63 -13.23 21.69 13.40
C GLU A 63 -13.42 21.51 14.92
N ASN A 64 -14.15 20.50 15.36
CA ASN A 64 -14.51 20.32 16.78
C ASN A 64 -13.97 19.03 17.43
N THR A 65 -13.14 18.25 16.76
CA THR A 65 -12.55 17.07 17.37
C THR A 65 -11.24 17.44 18.05
N GLN A 66 -11.24 17.45 19.36
CA GLN A 66 -10.05 17.56 20.20
C GLN A 66 -9.07 16.43 19.81
N ARG A 67 -8.00 16.80 19.09
CA ARG A 67 -7.02 15.82 18.61
C ARG A 67 -6.23 15.26 19.79
N TYR A 68 -6.52 14.03 20.13
CA TYR A 68 -5.57 13.21 20.89
C TYR A 68 -4.33 13.01 20.00
N PRO A 69 -3.09 12.89 20.58
CA PRO A 69 -1.89 12.57 19.81
C PRO A 69 -2.10 11.19 19.17
N ILE A 70 -2.40 11.21 17.89
CA ILE A 70 -3.09 10.13 17.23
C ILE A 70 -2.09 9.32 16.44
N GLN A 71 -2.34 8.03 16.45
CA GLN A 71 -1.80 7.04 15.55
C GLN A 71 -1.86 7.55 14.10
N PRO A 72 -0.89 7.21 13.26
CA PRO A 72 -0.89 7.66 11.88
C PRO A 72 -2.15 7.19 11.16
N ASP A 73 -2.85 8.10 10.50
CA ASP A 73 -4.06 7.78 9.73
C ASP A 73 -3.77 7.00 8.45
N CYS A 74 -2.51 6.92 8.06
CA CYS A 74 -2.06 6.20 6.88
C CYS A 74 -0.61 5.71 7.03
N MET A 75 -0.28 4.71 6.23
CA MET A 75 1.07 4.19 6.04
C MET A 75 1.54 4.60 4.65
N ALA A 76 2.64 5.35 4.58
CA ALA A 76 3.30 5.69 3.34
C ALA A 76 4.47 4.75 3.09
N ILE A 77 4.52 4.19 1.90
CA ILE A 77 5.60 3.36 1.41
C ILE A 77 6.29 4.13 0.28
N CYS A 78 7.54 4.50 0.49
CA CYS A 78 8.38 5.13 -0.51
C CYS A 78 9.30 4.08 -1.11
N MET A 79 9.36 4.00 -2.42
CA MET A 79 10.23 3.09 -3.14
C MET A 79 11.06 3.85 -4.14
N ARG A 80 12.32 3.45 -4.29
CA ARG A 80 13.22 3.97 -5.31
C ARG A 80 13.79 2.82 -6.12
N ILE A 81 13.81 3.00 -7.44
CA ILE A 81 14.37 2.04 -8.38
C ILE A 81 15.76 2.52 -8.79
N GLU A 82 16.77 1.68 -8.56
CA GLU A 82 18.13 1.89 -9.03
C GLU A 82 18.50 0.78 -10.00
N MET A 83 19.21 1.13 -11.06
CA MET A 83 19.59 0.18 -12.11
C MET A 83 21.00 0.48 -12.60
N ASP A 84 21.69 -0.55 -13.09
CA ASP A 84 22.99 -0.43 -13.78
C ASP A 84 22.85 -0.01 -15.25
N SER A 85 21.62 0.11 -15.75
CA SER A 85 21.28 0.65 -17.07
C SER A 85 20.41 1.91 -16.93
N PRO A 86 20.35 2.78 -17.94
CA PRO A 86 19.52 4.00 -17.89
C PRO A 86 18.03 3.70 -17.83
N CYS A 87 17.58 2.58 -18.36
CA CYS A 87 16.20 2.14 -18.32
C CYS A 87 16.06 0.62 -18.50
N ALA A 88 14.94 0.07 -18.04
CA ALA A 88 14.53 -1.31 -18.26
C ALA A 88 13.01 -1.44 -18.32
N ASP A 89 12.52 -2.38 -19.12
CA ASP A 89 11.08 -2.64 -19.27
C ASP A 89 10.67 -3.83 -18.41
N PHE A 90 9.84 -3.56 -17.40
CA PHE A 90 9.30 -4.60 -16.52
C PHE A 90 8.00 -4.16 -15.85
N SER A 91 7.27 -5.13 -15.28
CA SER A 91 6.10 -4.90 -14.45
C SER A 91 6.48 -4.89 -12.98
N LEU A 92 6.14 -3.82 -12.27
CA LEU A 92 6.16 -3.77 -10.82
C LEU A 92 4.74 -3.94 -10.28
N LYS A 93 4.54 -4.92 -9.42
CA LYS A 93 3.25 -5.23 -8.81
C LYS A 93 3.33 -4.96 -7.32
N LEU A 94 2.54 -3.98 -6.87
CA LEU A 94 2.46 -3.55 -5.48
C LEU A 94 1.21 -4.15 -4.85
N ARG A 95 1.37 -4.87 -3.75
CA ARG A 95 0.23 -5.44 -3.05
C ARG A 95 -0.62 -4.34 -2.43
N ILE A 96 -1.93 -4.38 -2.66
CA ILE A 96 -2.91 -3.61 -1.91
C ILE A 96 -3.55 -4.55 -0.90
N PRO A 97 -3.23 -4.43 0.40
CA PRO A 97 -3.77 -5.32 1.42
C PRO A 97 -5.28 -5.14 1.57
N ASP A 98 -5.98 -6.21 1.96
CA ASP A 98 -7.41 -6.21 2.20
C ASP A 98 -7.84 -5.23 3.31
N TRP A 99 -6.99 -5.01 4.30
CA TRP A 99 -7.25 -4.04 5.37
C TRP A 99 -7.19 -2.57 4.91
N ALA A 100 -6.53 -2.28 3.79
CA ALA A 100 -6.49 -0.95 3.17
C ALA A 100 -7.67 -0.69 2.24
N CYS A 101 -8.56 -1.67 2.06
CA CYS A 101 -9.76 -1.55 1.24
C CYS A 101 -10.95 -1.24 2.12
N ALA A 102 -11.75 -0.23 1.78
CA ALA A 102 -13.04 -0.07 2.43
C ALA A 102 -13.93 -1.25 2.00
N ARG A 103 -14.13 -2.21 2.88
CA ARG A 103 -15.16 -3.22 2.71
C ARG A 103 -16.50 -2.57 3.05
N THR A 104 -17.17 -2.07 2.06
CA THR A 104 -18.61 -1.89 2.16
C THR A 104 -19.23 -3.28 2.04
N ASP A 105 -19.61 -3.90 3.16
CA ASP A 105 -20.28 -5.18 3.27
C ASP A 105 -19.49 -6.42 2.81
N SER A 106 -18.65 -6.96 3.68
CA SER A 106 -18.14 -8.33 3.51
C SER A 106 -19.23 -9.41 3.52
N TYR A 107 -20.42 -9.10 4.00
CA TYR A 107 -21.60 -9.99 3.96
C TYR A 107 -22.34 -10.01 2.63
N ALA A 108 -22.19 -9.02 1.77
CA ALA A 108 -22.99 -8.88 0.56
C ALA A 108 -22.25 -9.29 -0.73
N GLY A 109 -21.03 -9.78 -0.65
CA GLY A 109 -20.26 -10.17 -1.84
C GLY A 109 -19.90 -9.01 -2.77
N ASN A 110 -20.03 -7.77 -2.31
CA ASN A 110 -19.67 -6.60 -3.08
C ASN A 110 -18.14 -6.50 -3.28
N PRO A 111 -17.68 -6.07 -4.46
CA PRO A 111 -16.26 -5.92 -4.71
C PRO A 111 -15.65 -4.92 -3.73
N ALA A 112 -14.44 -5.20 -3.28
CA ALA A 112 -13.69 -4.29 -2.42
C ALA A 112 -13.49 -2.96 -3.15
N VAL A 113 -13.92 -1.86 -2.53
CA VAL A 113 -13.66 -0.51 -3.02
C VAL A 113 -12.37 -0.03 -2.38
N PHE A 114 -11.36 0.26 -3.19
CA PHE A 114 -10.09 0.84 -2.73
C PHE A 114 -10.26 2.33 -2.48
N GLN A 115 -10.99 2.68 -1.40
CA GLN A 115 -11.12 4.08 -1.02
C GLN A 115 -9.81 4.54 -0.36
N ASP A 116 -9.37 5.74 -0.78
CA ASP A 116 -8.26 6.48 -0.17
C ASP A 116 -6.86 5.85 -0.31
N VAL A 117 -6.71 4.77 -1.07
CA VAL A 117 -5.39 4.33 -1.50
C VAL A 117 -4.87 5.30 -2.56
N CYS A 118 -3.73 5.93 -2.30
CA CYS A 118 -3.09 6.85 -3.24
C CYS A 118 -1.79 6.26 -3.76
N PHE A 119 -1.53 6.47 -5.02
CA PHE A 119 -0.27 6.08 -5.67
C PHE A 119 0.31 7.25 -6.45
N GLU A 120 1.59 7.51 -6.22
CA GLU A 120 2.35 8.54 -6.91
C GLU A 120 3.58 7.92 -7.57
N LEU A 121 3.89 8.41 -8.76
CA LEU A 121 5.10 8.08 -9.49
C LEU A 121 5.80 9.38 -9.89
N ASN A 122 7.03 9.58 -9.39
CA ASN A 122 7.82 10.80 -9.59
C ASN A 122 7.02 12.08 -9.23
N GLY A 123 6.30 12.04 -8.10
CA GLY A 123 5.48 13.15 -7.62
C GLY A 123 4.17 13.39 -8.37
N LYS A 124 3.82 12.53 -9.34
CA LYS A 124 2.55 12.60 -10.05
C LYS A 124 1.62 11.52 -9.57
N GLN A 125 0.44 11.91 -9.07
CA GLN A 125 -0.61 10.98 -8.68
C GLN A 125 -1.18 10.25 -9.89
N LEU A 126 -1.36 8.94 -9.76
CA LEU A 126 -1.93 8.05 -10.77
C LEU A 126 -3.11 7.28 -10.17
N PRO A 127 -4.09 6.87 -11.02
CA PRO A 127 -5.21 6.07 -10.56
C PRO A 127 -4.74 4.72 -10.03
N VAL A 128 -5.43 4.23 -9.00
CA VAL A 128 -5.20 2.91 -8.42
C VAL A 128 -6.25 1.95 -8.99
N ASP A 129 -5.83 1.10 -9.91
CA ASP A 129 -6.64 0.00 -10.46
C ASP A 129 -5.99 -1.32 -10.03
N ALA A 130 -6.39 -1.80 -8.85
CA ALA A 130 -5.85 -3.04 -8.30
C ALA A 130 -6.69 -4.23 -8.74
N LYS A 131 -6.03 -5.26 -9.24
CA LYS A 131 -6.62 -6.56 -9.59
C LYS A 131 -5.96 -7.67 -8.79
N ASP A 132 -6.76 -8.58 -8.27
CA ASP A 132 -6.28 -9.71 -7.46
C ASP A 132 -5.38 -9.27 -6.29
N GLY A 133 -5.68 -8.11 -5.71
CA GLY A 133 -4.92 -7.52 -4.60
C GLY A 133 -3.60 -6.86 -4.99
N PHE A 134 -3.35 -6.62 -6.28
CA PHE A 134 -2.13 -5.96 -6.75
C PHE A 134 -2.42 -4.77 -7.67
N LEU A 135 -1.75 -3.65 -7.41
CA LEU A 135 -1.59 -2.56 -8.37
C LEU A 135 -0.43 -2.92 -9.31
N THR A 136 -0.73 -3.10 -10.58
CA THR A 136 0.27 -3.47 -11.60
C THR A 136 0.68 -2.24 -12.41
N ILE A 137 1.97 -1.93 -12.41
CA ILE A 137 2.56 -0.83 -13.16
C ILE A 137 3.56 -1.41 -14.17
N GLN A 138 3.17 -1.48 -15.42
CA GLN A 138 4.04 -1.89 -16.52
C GLN A 138 4.53 -0.66 -17.28
N ARG A 139 5.84 -0.50 -17.37
CA ARG A 139 6.44 0.61 -18.10
C ARG A 139 7.93 0.38 -18.35
N ASN A 140 8.50 1.22 -19.20
CA ASN A 140 9.94 1.39 -19.28
C ASN A 140 10.39 2.26 -18.10
N TRP A 141 10.96 1.60 -17.06
CA TRP A 141 11.45 2.25 -15.85
C TRP A 141 12.76 2.95 -16.12
N LYS A 142 12.99 4.06 -15.44
CA LYS A 142 14.24 4.80 -15.48
C LYS A 142 14.99 4.64 -14.16
N ASN A 143 16.33 4.64 -14.26
CA ASN A 143 17.16 4.69 -13.07
C ASN A 143 16.83 5.94 -12.24
N GLY A 144 16.52 5.76 -10.95
CA GLY A 144 16.11 6.81 -10.04
C GLY A 144 14.61 7.10 -10.01
N ASP A 145 13.75 6.32 -10.71
CA ASP A 145 12.30 6.46 -10.56
C ASP A 145 11.88 6.24 -9.09
N GLU A 146 10.99 7.10 -8.61
CA GLU A 146 10.47 7.10 -7.24
C GLU A 146 8.97 6.86 -7.24
N LEU A 147 8.54 5.97 -6.35
CA LEU A 147 7.16 5.62 -6.15
C LEU A 147 6.76 5.91 -4.70
N ARG A 148 5.51 6.30 -4.52
CA ARG A 148 4.91 6.46 -3.20
C ARG A 148 3.54 5.82 -3.20
N LEU A 149 3.33 4.84 -2.32
CA LEU A 149 2.05 4.20 -2.09
C LEU A 149 1.57 4.60 -0.69
N ILE A 150 0.36 5.12 -0.60
CA ILE A 150 -0.26 5.54 0.66
C ILE A 150 -1.45 4.64 0.91
N LEU A 151 -1.40 3.91 2.03
CA LEU A 151 -2.43 2.98 2.47
C LEU A 151 -3.15 3.56 3.68
N PRO A 152 -4.49 3.71 3.66
CA PRO A 152 -5.24 4.20 4.80
C PRO A 152 -5.21 3.20 5.95
N LEU A 153 -5.14 3.68 7.19
CA LEU A 153 -5.21 2.89 8.40
C LEU A 153 -6.57 3.13 9.06
N CYS A 154 -7.47 2.16 8.91
CA CYS A 154 -8.82 2.24 9.44
C CYS A 154 -9.04 1.15 10.49
N ILE A 155 -9.96 1.43 11.44
CA ILE A 155 -10.49 0.39 12.31
C ILE A 155 -11.54 -0.38 11.51
N THR A 156 -11.36 -1.70 11.43
CA THR A 156 -12.31 -2.60 10.78
C THR A 156 -12.75 -3.69 11.74
N ALA A 157 -14.05 -4.03 11.69
CA ALA A 157 -14.61 -5.18 12.37
C ALA A 157 -14.60 -6.39 11.43
N VAL A 158 -14.11 -7.53 11.91
CA VAL A 158 -14.05 -8.78 11.13
C VAL A 158 -14.77 -9.85 11.94
N ALA A 159 -15.85 -10.38 11.39
CA ALA A 159 -16.55 -11.52 11.99
C ALA A 159 -15.77 -12.82 11.74
N ALA A 160 -15.86 -13.76 12.68
CA ALA A 160 -15.33 -15.09 12.48
C ALA A 160 -16.15 -15.84 11.42
N ASP A 161 -15.49 -16.67 10.62
CA ASP A 161 -16.15 -17.41 9.53
C ASP A 161 -17.13 -18.46 10.05
N ASP A 162 -16.90 -19.01 11.25
CA ASP A 162 -17.67 -20.06 11.90
C ASP A 162 -18.67 -19.51 12.95
N ASP A 163 -18.53 -18.28 13.39
CA ASP A 163 -19.40 -17.62 14.37
C ASP A 163 -19.53 -16.12 14.06
N PRO A 164 -20.62 -15.69 13.42
CA PRO A 164 -20.81 -14.30 13.03
C PRO A 164 -21.02 -13.34 14.21
N ASP A 165 -21.34 -13.85 15.40
CA ASP A 165 -21.48 -13.06 16.61
C ASP A 165 -20.12 -12.78 17.27
N LEU A 166 -19.07 -13.48 16.86
CA LEU A 166 -17.70 -13.26 17.31
C LEU A 166 -16.99 -12.28 16.37
N ILE A 167 -16.70 -11.10 16.90
CA ILE A 167 -16.11 -9.99 16.12
C ILE A 167 -14.74 -9.66 16.67
N ALA A 168 -13.75 -9.60 15.78
CA ALA A 168 -12.42 -9.05 16.05
C ALA A 168 -12.28 -7.66 15.43
N PHE A 169 -11.57 -6.78 16.09
CA PHE A 169 -11.23 -5.46 15.56
C PHE A 169 -9.79 -5.43 15.07
N ARG A 170 -9.56 -4.75 13.95
CA ARG A 170 -8.23 -4.48 13.40
C ARG A 170 -8.05 -2.98 13.19
N PHE A 171 -6.82 -2.51 13.37
CA PHE A 171 -6.37 -1.19 12.93
C PHE A 171 -5.29 -1.38 11.86
N GLY A 172 -5.67 -1.24 10.59
CA GLY A 172 -4.81 -1.63 9.49
C GLY A 172 -4.34 -3.09 9.61
N PRO A 173 -3.02 -3.36 9.65
CA PRO A 173 -2.49 -4.71 9.79
C PRO A 173 -2.51 -5.27 11.23
N ILE A 174 -2.88 -4.45 12.22
CA ILE A 174 -2.78 -4.79 13.64
C ILE A 174 -4.13 -5.29 14.17
N ALA A 175 -4.15 -6.50 14.75
CA ALA A 175 -5.29 -6.97 15.50
C ALA A 175 -5.36 -6.26 16.85
N LEU A 176 -6.53 -5.76 17.20
CA LEU A 176 -6.81 -5.14 18.49
C LEU A 176 -7.33 -6.21 19.45
N ALA A 177 -6.71 -6.30 20.62
CA ALA A 177 -7.10 -7.24 21.67
C ALA A 177 -8.04 -6.59 22.69
#